data_0650b7db1b0d7ec6efe0f80d1a2079a5
#
_entry.id   0650b7db1b0d7ec6efe0f80d1a2079a5
#
_cell.length_a   1.000
_cell.length_b   1.000
_cell.length_c   1.000
_cell.angle_alpha   90.00
_cell.angle_beta   90.00
_cell.angle_gamma   90.00
#
_symmetry.space_group_name_H-M   'P 1'
#
loop_
_entity.id
_entity.type
_entity.pdbx_description
1 polymer ?
#
loop_
_entity_poly.entity_id
_entity_poly.type
_entity_poly.pdbx_seq_one_letter_code
_entity_poly.pdbx_strand_id
1 'polypeptide(L)'
;MRKKRILFCTEATFLNTGYATYTREILNYLYDTGKYEIAELSSYGSPDDPRSLDIKWEYFAASLSRNASEEERRVFSESHSNQFGEYKFPETCLRFQPD
;
A
#
# COMPACT_ATOMS: atom_id res chain seq x y z
N MET A 1 -7.31 21.86 -12.90
CA MET A 1 -6.32 20.89 -13.38
C MET A 1 -6.30 19.66 -12.47
N ARG A 2 -6.27 18.46 -13.05
CA ARG A 2 -6.24 17.23 -12.26
C ARG A 2 -4.90 17.09 -11.54
N LYS A 3 -4.95 16.68 -10.28
CA LYS A 3 -3.73 16.37 -9.52
C LYS A 3 -3.05 15.13 -10.08
N LYS A 4 -1.73 15.09 -10.04
CA LYS A 4 -1.00 13.88 -10.35
C LYS A 4 -1.31 12.80 -9.31
N ARG A 5 -1.47 11.57 -9.78
CA ARG A 5 -1.79 10.42 -8.95
C ARG A 5 -0.54 9.57 -8.78
N ILE A 6 -0.03 9.51 -7.56
CA ILE A 6 1.24 8.83 -7.26
C ILE A 6 0.97 7.63 -6.38
N LEU A 7 1.43 6.47 -6.84
CA LEU A 7 1.38 5.24 -6.05
C LEU A 7 2.78 4.93 -5.54
N PHE A 8 2.92 4.84 -4.23
CA PHE A 8 4.17 4.41 -3.59
C PHE A 8 4.08 2.94 -3.22
N CYS A 9 5.01 2.14 -3.72
CA CYS A 9 5.14 0.74 -3.33
C CYS A 9 6.23 0.68 -2.26
N THR A 10 5.83 0.52 -1.02
CA THR A 10 6.70 0.70 0.14
C THR A 10 6.29 -0.24 1.27
N GLU A 11 7.09 -0.32 2.33
CA GLU A 11 6.61 -0.94 3.57
C GLU A 11 5.46 -0.11 4.13
N ALA A 12 4.51 -0.78 4.78
CA ALA A 12 3.37 -0.08 5.37
C ALA A 12 3.87 1.05 6.27
N THR A 13 3.38 2.27 6.02
CA THR A 13 3.89 3.46 6.69
C THR A 13 3.58 3.51 8.18
N PHE A 14 2.64 2.67 8.67
CA PHE A 14 2.35 2.57 10.10
C PHE A 14 3.33 1.66 10.86
N LEU A 15 4.25 1.00 10.18
CA LEU A 15 5.22 0.11 10.82
C LEU A 15 6.34 0.92 11.48
N ASN A 16 7.03 0.30 12.44
CA ASN A 16 8.14 0.90 13.17
C ASN A 16 9.49 0.46 12.61
N THR A 17 9.65 0.56 11.29
CA THR A 17 10.92 0.26 10.62
C THR A 17 11.53 1.55 10.12
N GLY A 18 12.83 1.51 9.83
CA GLY A 18 13.52 2.67 9.26
C GLY A 18 12.91 3.09 7.93
N TYR A 19 12.61 2.13 7.07
CA TYR A 19 12.00 2.42 5.77
C TYR A 19 10.60 3.00 5.92
N ALA A 20 9.79 2.44 6.78
CA ALA A 20 8.43 2.92 7.00
C ALA A 20 8.42 4.35 7.55
N THR A 21 9.28 4.64 8.51
CA THR A 21 9.41 5.97 9.09
C THR A 21 9.82 7.00 8.03
N TYR A 22 10.81 6.66 7.24
CA TYR A 22 11.32 7.55 6.18
C TYR A 22 10.24 7.83 5.14
N THR A 23 9.57 6.78 4.67
CA THR A 23 8.52 6.91 3.67
C THR A 23 7.34 7.69 4.21
N ARG A 24 6.95 7.44 5.46
CA ARG A 24 5.84 8.17 6.09
C ARG A 24 6.10 9.67 6.10
N GLU A 25 7.31 10.09 6.40
CA GLU A 25 7.64 11.51 6.39
C GLU A 25 7.57 12.11 5.00
N ILE A 26 8.06 11.39 3.99
CA ILE A 26 7.99 11.84 2.60
C ILE A 26 6.53 11.96 2.16
N LEU A 27 5.71 10.96 2.42
CA LEU A 27 4.31 10.97 2.02
C LEU A 27 3.51 12.04 2.74
N ASN A 28 3.77 12.27 4.03
CA ASN A 28 3.14 13.36 4.76
C ASN A 28 3.48 14.71 4.14
N TYR A 29 4.74 14.92 3.78
CA TYR A 29 5.15 16.16 3.12
C TYR A 29 4.39 16.36 1.81
N LEU A 30 4.39 15.34 0.94
CA LEU A 30 3.71 15.42 -0.34
C LEU A 30 2.21 15.61 -0.19
N TYR A 31 1.61 14.92 0.76
CA TYR A 31 0.18 15.07 1.05
C TYR A 31 -0.16 16.50 1.48
N ASP A 32 0.65 17.07 2.36
CA ASP A 32 0.39 18.40 2.90
C ASP A 32 0.56 19.50 1.85
N THR A 33 1.27 19.25 0.75
CA THR A 33 1.36 20.23 -0.35
C THR A 33 0.01 20.43 -1.05
N GLY A 34 -0.88 19.45 -0.98
CA GLY A 34 -2.16 19.47 -1.67
C GLY A 34 -2.07 19.34 -3.18
N LYS A 35 -0.89 19.06 -3.73
CA LYS A 35 -0.65 18.99 -5.17
C LYS A 35 -0.85 17.60 -5.78
N TYR A 36 -0.88 16.54 -4.95
CA TYR A 36 -0.88 15.17 -5.41
C TYR A 36 -1.99 14.38 -4.77
N GLU A 37 -2.53 13.41 -5.52
CA GLU A 37 -3.32 12.34 -4.94
C GLU A 37 -2.37 11.18 -4.69
N ILE A 38 -2.34 10.68 -3.47
CA ILE A 38 -1.34 9.71 -3.03
C ILE A 38 -2.03 8.42 -2.59
N ALA A 39 -1.41 7.30 -2.93
CA ALA A 39 -1.77 5.99 -2.38
C ALA A 39 -0.49 5.23 -2.07
N GLU A 40 -0.58 4.29 -1.13
CA GLU A 40 0.51 3.36 -0.88
C GLU A 40 0.05 1.92 -1.11
N LEU A 41 0.92 1.12 -1.71
CA LEU A 41 0.79 -0.33 -1.73
C LEU A 41 1.78 -0.86 -0.71
N SER A 42 1.28 -1.43 0.37
CA SER A 42 2.01 -1.58 1.61
C SER A 42 2.53 -2.99 1.82
N SER A 43 3.82 -3.19 1.59
CA SER A 43 4.49 -4.44 1.95
C SER A 43 4.31 -4.69 3.45
N TYR A 44 4.08 -5.94 3.82
CA TYR A 44 3.81 -6.35 5.20
C TYR A 44 2.57 -5.70 5.81
N GLY A 45 1.80 -4.98 5.02
CA GLY A 45 0.54 -4.40 5.47
C GLY A 45 -0.62 -5.35 5.25
N SER A 46 -1.51 -5.45 6.23
CA SER A 46 -2.73 -6.24 6.14
C SER A 46 -3.93 -5.32 5.90
N PRO A 47 -4.93 -5.75 5.11
CA PRO A 47 -6.16 -4.98 5.00
C PRO A 47 -6.95 -4.94 6.32
N ASP A 48 -6.62 -5.84 7.25
CA ASP A 48 -7.32 -5.94 8.53
C ASP A 48 -6.61 -5.19 9.67
N ASP A 49 -5.48 -4.55 9.40
CA ASP A 49 -4.72 -3.85 10.45
C ASP A 49 -5.39 -2.52 10.79
N PRO A 50 -5.83 -2.33 12.06
CA PRO A 50 -6.53 -1.10 12.44
C PRO A 50 -5.67 0.15 12.34
N ARG A 51 -4.34 0.02 12.36
CA ARG A 51 -3.45 1.18 12.22
C ARG A 51 -3.59 1.85 10.85
N SER A 52 -4.09 1.11 9.84
CA SER A 52 -4.32 1.68 8.52
C SER A 52 -5.38 2.78 8.52
N LEU A 53 -6.25 2.82 9.54
CA LEU A 53 -7.29 3.83 9.65
C LEU A 53 -6.73 5.23 9.94
N ASP A 54 -5.50 5.32 10.43
CA ASP A 54 -4.85 6.59 10.73
C ASP A 54 -4.07 7.15 9.54
N ILE A 55 -4.03 6.43 8.42
CA ILE A 55 -3.33 6.87 7.21
C ILE A 55 -4.19 7.90 6.50
N LYS A 56 -3.60 9.05 6.16
CA LYS A 56 -4.32 10.17 5.54
C LYS A 56 -4.63 9.96 4.06
N TRP A 57 -3.81 9.17 3.37
CA TRP A 57 -3.97 8.88 1.94
C TRP A 57 -4.54 7.49 1.75
N GLU A 58 -4.77 7.12 0.49
CA GLU A 58 -5.36 5.83 0.18
C GLU A 58 -4.37 4.69 0.46
N TYR A 59 -4.87 3.63 1.07
CA TYR A 59 -4.06 2.51 1.52
C TYR A 59 -4.49 1.23 0.81
N PHE A 60 -3.53 0.56 0.18
CA PHE A 60 -3.71 -0.76 -0.41
C PHE A 60 -2.74 -1.73 0.26
N ALA A 61 -3.26 -2.80 0.83
CA ALA A 61 -2.43 -3.78 1.52
C ALA A 61 -1.86 -4.81 0.55
N ALA A 62 -0.58 -5.13 0.69
CA ALA A 62 0.05 -6.18 -0.11
C ALA A 62 -0.30 -7.57 0.38
N SER A 63 -0.60 -7.73 1.66
CA SER A 63 -0.97 -9.01 2.26
C SER A 63 -2.44 -9.32 2.05
N LEU A 64 -2.79 -10.61 2.13
CA LEU A 64 -4.17 -11.04 2.01
C LEU A 64 -4.95 -10.74 3.29
N SER A 65 -6.27 -10.55 3.14
CA SER A 65 -7.18 -10.48 4.27
C SER A 65 -7.21 -11.81 5.03
N ARG A 66 -7.51 -11.75 6.33
CA ARG A 66 -7.74 -12.96 7.13
C ARG A 66 -8.88 -13.82 6.59
N ASN A 67 -9.77 -13.22 5.81
CA ASN A 67 -10.92 -13.90 5.20
C ASN A 67 -10.62 -14.44 3.80
N ALA A 68 -9.38 -14.38 3.35
CA ALA A 68 -8.99 -14.89 2.04
C ALA A 68 -9.25 -16.39 1.95
N SER A 69 -9.64 -16.87 0.75
CA SER A 69 -9.86 -18.28 0.51
C SER A 69 -8.56 -19.08 0.56
N GLU A 70 -8.67 -20.40 0.74
CA GLU A 70 -7.49 -21.27 0.69
C GLU A 70 -6.79 -21.19 -0.67
N GLU A 71 -7.56 -21.06 -1.73
CA GLU A 71 -7.00 -20.92 -3.08
C GLU A 71 -6.17 -19.64 -3.21
N GLU A 72 -6.68 -18.51 -2.73
CA GLU A 72 -5.94 -17.27 -2.75
C GLU A 72 -4.65 -17.38 -1.92
N ARG A 73 -4.74 -18.01 -0.75
CA ARG A 73 -3.56 -18.20 0.11
C ARG A 73 -2.52 -19.07 -0.58
N ARG A 74 -2.95 -20.10 -1.29
CA ARG A 74 -2.06 -20.97 -2.03
C ARG A 74 -1.34 -20.21 -3.14
N VAL A 75 -2.11 -19.46 -3.95
CA VAL A 75 -1.53 -18.69 -5.05
C VAL A 75 -0.57 -17.62 -4.52
N PHE A 76 -0.98 -16.93 -3.45
CA PHE A 76 -0.14 -15.90 -2.83
C PHE A 76 1.19 -16.47 -2.33
N SER A 77 1.17 -17.66 -1.74
CA SER A 77 2.37 -18.27 -1.17
C SER A 77 3.33 -18.85 -2.21
N GLU A 78 2.93 -18.91 -3.48
CA GLU A 78 3.79 -19.44 -4.54
C GLU A 78 5.03 -18.60 -4.80
N SER A 79 5.00 -17.30 -4.45
CA SER A 79 6.14 -16.42 -4.65
C SER A 79 6.34 -15.54 -3.42
N HIS A 80 7.58 -15.49 -2.95
CA HIS A 80 7.94 -14.63 -1.83
C HIS A 80 7.73 -13.14 -2.16
N SER A 81 7.89 -12.77 -3.42
CA SER A 81 7.72 -11.37 -3.85
C SER A 81 6.29 -10.86 -3.70
N ASN A 82 5.30 -11.75 -3.52
CA ASN A 82 3.92 -11.34 -3.30
C ASN A 82 3.77 -10.55 -1.99
N GLN A 83 4.62 -10.80 -1.00
CA GLN A 83 4.63 -10.03 0.24
C GLN A 83 5.06 -8.58 0.04
N PHE A 84 5.77 -8.31 -1.06
CA PHE A 84 6.25 -6.98 -1.41
C PHE A 84 5.36 -6.30 -2.44
N GLY A 85 4.19 -6.87 -2.72
CA GLY A 85 3.18 -6.24 -3.54
C GLY A 85 2.99 -6.80 -4.94
N GLU A 86 3.81 -7.76 -5.37
CA GLU A 86 3.69 -8.29 -6.74
C GLU A 86 2.29 -8.84 -7.03
N TYR A 87 1.71 -9.57 -6.09
CA TYR A 87 0.39 -10.17 -6.27
C TYR A 87 -0.71 -9.10 -6.42
N LYS A 88 -0.62 -8.04 -5.63
CA LYS A 88 -1.65 -7.00 -5.58
C LYS A 88 -1.41 -5.84 -6.52
N PHE A 89 -0.22 -5.74 -7.10
CA PHE A 89 0.14 -4.55 -7.87
C PHE A 89 -0.78 -4.29 -9.07
N PRO A 90 -1.08 -5.29 -9.92
CA PRO A 90 -1.97 -5.02 -11.06
C PRO A 90 -3.35 -4.55 -10.64
N GLU A 91 -3.96 -5.18 -9.64
CA GLU A 91 -5.26 -4.78 -9.12
C GLU A 91 -5.21 -3.36 -8.54
N THR A 92 -4.15 -3.05 -7.80
CA THR A 92 -3.97 -1.72 -7.22
C THR A 92 -3.88 -0.64 -8.30
N CYS A 93 -3.13 -0.91 -9.36
CA CYS A 93 -3.03 0.02 -10.48
C CYS A 93 -4.37 0.23 -11.18
N LEU A 94 -5.16 -0.83 -11.33
CA LEU A 94 -6.48 -0.72 -11.95
C LEU A 94 -7.43 0.11 -11.08
N ARG A 95 -7.34 -0.03 -9.77
CA ARG A 95 -8.22 0.71 -8.85
C ARG A 95 -7.81 2.15 -8.69
N PHE A 96 -6.53 2.40 -8.44
CA PHE A 96 -6.05 3.75 -8.17
C PHE A 96 -5.76 4.53 -9.44
N GLN A 97 -5.32 3.87 -10.49
CA GLN A 97 -4.95 4.47 -11.78
C GLN A 97 -3.88 5.55 -11.61
N PRO A 98 -2.68 5.16 -11.15
CA PRO A 98 -1.59 6.12 -11.00
C PRO A 98 -1.11 6.67 -12.33
N ASP A 99 -0.59 7.86 -12.31
CA ASP A 99 0.07 8.45 -13.47
C ASP A 99 1.49 7.92 -13.61
#